data_64f06b0ed592004092e96573fd0eb509
#
_entry.id   64f06b0ed592004092e96573fd0eb509
#
_cell.length_a   1.000
_cell.length_b   1.000
_cell.length_c   1.000
_cell.angle_alpha   90.00
_cell.angle_beta   90.00
_cell.angle_gamma   90.00
#
_symmetry.space_group_name_H-M   'P 1'
#
loop_
_entity.id
_entity.type
_entity.pdbx_description
1 polymer ?
#
loop_
_entity_poly.entity_id
_entity_poly.type
_entity_poly.pdbx_seq_one_letter_code
_entity_poly.pdbx_strand_id
1 'polypeptide(L)'
;SRSEYPIFALCLYNLVPCCSVCNLTKLTKELEVSPFASEMDDNSFTFTPTGILPGEQPAVKIKAKNAQLEKNIEVLHLQEAYDFHSDDLKELVELKEMYPETQISEICDLINGERRLVGKANLTSTDIRDMVFGKQVPYEEYGKKPLAKFRHDILKDLGVYTR
;
A
#
# COMPACT_ATOMS: atom_id res chain seq x y z
N SER A 1 -22.45 -9.52 15.91
CA SER A 1 -23.47 -8.46 15.85
C SER A 1 -23.88 -8.02 17.26
N ARG A 2 -24.27 -6.76 17.48
CA ARG A 2 -24.76 -6.27 18.79
C ARG A 2 -26.02 -7.00 19.24
N SER A 3 -26.84 -7.44 18.31
CA SER A 3 -28.08 -8.17 18.59
C SER A 3 -27.82 -9.61 19.03
N GLU A 4 -26.78 -10.23 18.53
CA GLU A 4 -26.44 -11.64 18.84
C GLU A 4 -25.52 -11.74 20.08
N TYR A 5 -24.58 -10.82 20.20
CA TYR A 5 -23.56 -10.83 21.25
C TYR A 5 -23.43 -9.46 21.94
N PRO A 6 -24.46 -9.04 22.71
CA PRO A 6 -24.48 -7.69 23.30
C PRO A 6 -23.34 -7.46 24.29
N ILE A 7 -22.83 -8.50 24.95
CA ILE A 7 -21.73 -8.42 25.92
C ILE A 7 -20.43 -7.93 25.25
N PHE A 8 -20.20 -8.33 24.00
CA PHE A 8 -19.00 -7.92 23.25
C PHE A 8 -19.14 -6.57 22.55
N ALA A 9 -20.34 -5.98 22.52
CA ALA A 9 -20.60 -4.73 21.81
C ALA A 9 -19.84 -3.52 22.38
N LEU A 10 -19.48 -3.57 23.66
CA LEU A 10 -18.75 -2.51 24.37
C LEU A 10 -17.32 -2.93 24.75
N CYS A 11 -16.87 -4.11 24.32
CA CYS A 11 -15.52 -4.56 24.57
C CYS A 11 -14.53 -3.85 23.64
N LEU A 12 -13.62 -3.05 24.19
CA LEU A 12 -12.61 -2.30 23.44
C LEU A 12 -11.74 -3.20 22.55
N TYR A 13 -11.40 -4.40 23.03
CA TYR A 13 -10.62 -5.39 22.27
C TYR A 13 -11.37 -5.99 21.08
N ASN A 14 -12.69 -5.76 20.98
CA ASN A 14 -13.51 -6.21 19.86
C ASN A 14 -13.92 -5.06 18.94
N LEU A 15 -13.46 -3.84 19.20
CA LEU A 15 -13.76 -2.68 18.38
C LEU A 15 -12.68 -2.50 17.31
N VAL A 16 -13.07 -2.68 16.05
CA VAL A 16 -12.23 -2.38 14.90
C VAL A 16 -12.57 -0.97 14.40
N PRO A 17 -11.62 -0.02 14.43
CA PRO A 17 -11.83 1.29 13.83
C PRO A 17 -12.09 1.13 12.33
N CYS A 18 -13.24 1.59 11.87
CA CYS A 18 -13.59 1.56 10.44
C CYS A 18 -14.45 2.78 10.08
N CYS A 19 -14.42 3.16 8.81
CA CYS A 19 -15.29 4.21 8.31
C CYS A 19 -16.75 3.74 8.27
N SER A 20 -17.69 4.69 8.18
CA SER A 20 -19.13 4.37 8.12
C SER A 20 -19.49 3.49 6.94
N VAL A 21 -18.84 3.68 5.78
CA VAL A 21 -19.08 2.87 4.58
C VAL A 21 -18.70 1.42 4.82
N CYS A 22 -17.47 1.15 5.26
CA CYS A 22 -17.01 -0.22 5.55
C CYS A 22 -17.86 -0.89 6.65
N ASN A 23 -18.28 -0.13 7.67
CA ASN A 23 -19.14 -0.65 8.71
C ASN A 23 -20.54 -1.04 8.17
N LEU A 24 -21.12 -0.22 7.30
CA LEU A 24 -22.38 -0.51 6.64
C LEU A 24 -22.27 -1.68 5.65
N THR A 25 -21.18 -1.77 4.90
CA THR A 25 -20.93 -2.88 3.97
C THR A 25 -20.83 -4.22 4.72
N LYS A 26 -20.09 -4.22 5.82
CA LYS A 26 -19.95 -5.41 6.65
C LYS A 26 -21.28 -5.79 7.33
N LEU A 27 -22.00 -4.83 7.93
CA LEU A 27 -23.21 -5.06 8.73
C LEU A 27 -23.07 -6.25 9.70
N THR A 28 -23.91 -7.28 9.49
CA THR A 28 -23.95 -8.53 10.25
C THR A 28 -23.10 -9.65 9.66
N LYS A 29 -22.46 -9.40 8.48
CA LYS A 29 -21.62 -10.41 7.86
C LYS A 29 -20.41 -10.71 8.76
N GLU A 30 -20.04 -11.97 8.84
CA GLU A 30 -18.88 -12.41 9.63
C GLU A 30 -17.62 -12.35 8.76
N LEU A 31 -16.51 -12.00 9.40
CA LEU A 31 -15.18 -12.12 8.80
C LEU A 31 -14.59 -13.46 9.22
N GLU A 32 -14.00 -14.16 8.28
CA GLU A 32 -13.32 -15.45 8.56
C GLU A 32 -12.07 -15.25 9.43
N VAL A 33 -11.37 -14.13 9.23
CA VAL A 33 -10.18 -13.77 10.00
C VAL A 33 -10.38 -12.41 10.64
N SER A 34 -10.17 -12.32 11.95
CA SER A 34 -10.21 -11.03 12.65
C SER A 34 -9.03 -10.15 12.25
N PRO A 35 -9.21 -8.83 12.07
CA PRO A 35 -8.09 -7.91 11.86
C PRO A 35 -7.05 -7.90 13.01
N PHE A 36 -7.42 -8.40 14.18
CA PHE A 36 -6.54 -8.53 15.34
C PHE A 36 -5.98 -9.96 15.53
N ALA A 37 -6.20 -10.85 14.57
CA ALA A 37 -5.64 -12.19 14.63
C ALA A 37 -4.11 -12.15 14.57
N SER A 38 -3.46 -13.04 15.33
CA SER A 38 -1.99 -13.11 15.37
C SER A 38 -1.36 -13.51 14.03
N GLU A 39 -2.17 -14.11 13.13
CA GLU A 39 -1.76 -14.50 11.79
C GLU A 39 -1.74 -13.32 10.79
N MET A 40 -2.30 -12.17 11.18
CA MET A 40 -2.29 -10.97 10.34
C MET A 40 -0.90 -10.35 10.33
N ASP A 41 -0.30 -10.32 9.17
CA ASP A 41 1.03 -9.77 8.90
C ASP A 41 1.02 -8.88 7.63
N ASP A 42 2.17 -8.31 7.28
CA ASP A 42 2.34 -7.50 6.07
C ASP A 42 1.99 -8.25 4.78
N ASN A 43 2.13 -9.58 4.76
CA ASN A 43 1.86 -10.42 3.59
C ASN A 43 0.43 -10.98 3.55
N SER A 44 -0.42 -10.65 4.52
CA SER A 44 -1.82 -11.12 4.56
C SER A 44 -2.61 -10.67 3.35
N PHE A 45 -2.37 -9.45 2.88
CA PHE A 45 -2.89 -8.90 1.64
C PHE A 45 -1.76 -8.24 0.86
N THR A 46 -1.77 -8.37 -0.46
CA THR A 46 -0.79 -7.74 -1.35
C THR A 46 -1.51 -7.04 -2.49
N PHE A 47 -1.11 -5.80 -2.75
CA PHE A 47 -1.58 -5.03 -3.89
C PHE A 47 -0.64 -5.26 -5.07
N THR A 48 -1.21 -5.70 -6.20
CA THR A 48 -0.44 -6.01 -7.41
C THR A 48 -0.92 -5.14 -8.56
N PRO A 49 -0.03 -4.41 -9.26
CA PRO A 49 -0.41 -3.67 -10.44
C PRO A 49 -0.71 -4.62 -11.60
N THR A 50 -1.71 -4.29 -12.39
CA THR A 50 -2.07 -4.97 -13.65
C THR A 50 -2.34 -3.93 -14.73
N GLY A 51 -2.33 -4.34 -16.00
CA GLY A 51 -2.58 -3.41 -17.11
C GLY A 51 -1.53 -2.30 -17.23
N ILE A 52 -0.26 -2.62 -16.93
CA ILE A 52 0.85 -1.65 -16.94
C ILE A 52 1.63 -1.63 -18.25
N LEU A 53 1.22 -2.43 -19.23
CA LEU A 53 1.85 -2.42 -20.56
C LEU A 53 1.34 -1.24 -21.40
N PRO A 54 2.13 -0.75 -22.37
CA PRO A 54 1.72 0.35 -23.24
C PRO A 54 0.39 0.08 -23.92
N GLY A 55 -0.58 0.98 -23.74
CA GLY A 55 -1.93 0.86 -24.30
C GLY A 55 -2.96 0.15 -23.41
N GLU A 56 -2.54 -0.41 -22.29
CA GLU A 56 -3.46 -0.97 -21.28
C GLU A 56 -3.90 0.09 -20.27
N GLN A 57 -4.95 -0.19 -19.53
CA GLN A 57 -5.37 0.65 -18.43
C GLN A 57 -4.85 0.08 -17.12
N PRO A 58 -4.04 0.85 -16.37
CA PRO A 58 -3.57 0.43 -15.07
C PRO A 58 -4.72 0.14 -14.11
N ALA A 59 -4.66 -1.01 -13.46
CA ALA A 59 -5.61 -1.43 -12.44
C ALA A 59 -4.88 -2.12 -11.29
N VAL A 60 -5.47 -2.11 -10.12
CA VAL A 60 -4.93 -2.76 -8.92
C VAL A 60 -5.68 -4.05 -8.67
N LYS A 61 -4.95 -5.10 -8.33
CA LYS A 61 -5.52 -6.36 -7.85
C LYS A 61 -5.07 -6.62 -6.43
N ILE A 62 -6.02 -6.91 -5.55
CA ILE A 62 -5.73 -7.35 -4.18
C ILE A 62 -5.63 -8.87 -4.19
N LYS A 63 -4.54 -9.39 -3.65
CA LYS A 63 -4.33 -10.83 -3.44
C LYS A 63 -4.28 -11.12 -1.96
N ALA A 64 -5.02 -12.13 -1.52
CA ALA A 64 -4.95 -12.64 -0.16
C ALA A 64 -3.95 -13.80 -0.06
N LYS A 65 -3.36 -13.96 1.12
CA LYS A 65 -2.44 -15.05 1.45
C LYS A 65 -3.13 -16.43 1.44
N ASN A 66 -4.42 -16.47 1.76
CA ASN A 66 -5.21 -17.69 1.84
C ASN A 66 -6.70 -17.44 1.54
N ALA A 67 -7.47 -18.55 1.38
CA ALA A 67 -8.89 -18.50 1.05
C ALA A 67 -9.78 -17.84 2.11
N GLN A 68 -9.40 -17.86 3.38
CA GLN A 68 -10.15 -17.21 4.46
C GLN A 68 -10.05 -15.68 4.34
N LEU A 69 -8.85 -15.18 4.06
CA LEU A 69 -8.62 -13.75 3.81
C LEU A 69 -9.26 -13.30 2.49
N GLU A 70 -9.32 -14.17 1.46
CA GLU A 70 -10.04 -13.87 0.21
C GLU A 70 -11.52 -13.60 0.48
N LYS A 71 -12.17 -14.40 1.32
CA LYS A 71 -13.55 -14.14 1.74
C LYS A 71 -13.70 -12.82 2.50
N ASN A 72 -12.71 -12.42 3.28
CA ASN A 72 -12.72 -11.10 3.93
C ASN A 72 -12.70 -9.96 2.90
N ILE A 73 -11.89 -10.10 1.82
CA ILE A 73 -11.86 -9.14 0.69
C ILE A 73 -13.25 -9.02 0.08
N GLU A 74 -13.90 -10.16 -0.22
CA GLU A 74 -15.24 -10.19 -0.81
C GLU A 74 -16.31 -9.56 0.12
N VAL A 75 -16.33 -9.96 1.40
CA VAL A 75 -17.30 -9.45 2.38
C VAL A 75 -17.20 -7.94 2.56
N LEU A 76 -15.99 -7.39 2.54
CA LEU A 76 -15.73 -5.97 2.73
C LEU A 76 -15.71 -5.17 1.41
N HIS A 77 -15.89 -5.84 0.27
CA HIS A 77 -15.79 -5.22 -1.06
C HIS A 77 -14.49 -4.41 -1.24
N LEU A 78 -13.37 -4.97 -0.77
CA LEU A 78 -12.10 -4.25 -0.77
C LEU A 78 -11.59 -4.02 -2.19
N GLN A 79 -11.81 -4.95 -3.12
CA GLN A 79 -11.40 -4.78 -4.51
C GLN A 79 -12.05 -3.54 -5.11
N GLU A 80 -13.38 -3.41 -5.00
CA GLU A 80 -14.12 -2.27 -5.52
C GLU A 80 -13.69 -0.95 -4.85
N ALA A 81 -13.38 -1.00 -3.54
CA ALA A 81 -12.89 0.17 -2.82
C ALA A 81 -11.51 0.64 -3.34
N TYR A 82 -10.65 -0.29 -3.73
CA TYR A 82 -9.32 0.04 -4.25
C TYR A 82 -9.28 0.28 -5.76
N ASP A 83 -10.32 -0.08 -6.51
CA ASP A 83 -10.47 0.28 -7.93
C ASP A 83 -10.55 1.80 -8.12
N PHE A 84 -11.02 2.55 -7.11
CA PHE A 84 -10.99 4.02 -7.10
C PHE A 84 -9.57 4.61 -7.05
N HIS A 85 -8.56 3.82 -6.72
CA HIS A 85 -7.16 4.23 -6.65
C HIS A 85 -6.36 3.90 -7.93
N SER A 86 -7.04 3.66 -9.05
CA SER A 86 -6.40 3.45 -10.35
C SER A 86 -5.58 4.65 -10.82
N ASP A 87 -6.01 5.87 -10.50
CA ASP A 87 -5.27 7.09 -10.82
C ASP A 87 -3.97 7.21 -10.00
N ASP A 88 -4.00 6.82 -8.71
CA ASP A 88 -2.80 6.74 -7.86
C ASP A 88 -1.78 5.72 -8.43
N LEU A 89 -2.27 4.57 -8.93
CA LEU A 89 -1.42 3.59 -9.60
C LEU A 89 -0.82 4.16 -10.89
N LYS A 90 -1.65 4.81 -11.71
CA LYS A 90 -1.19 5.42 -12.97
C LYS A 90 -0.08 6.43 -12.73
N GLU A 91 -0.22 7.29 -11.73
CA GLU A 91 0.82 8.25 -11.33
C GLU A 91 2.14 7.53 -10.99
N LEU A 92 2.10 6.42 -10.24
CA LEU A 92 3.31 5.67 -9.87
C LEU A 92 3.96 5.00 -11.08
N VAL A 93 3.17 4.50 -12.03
CA VAL A 93 3.67 3.91 -13.29
C VAL A 93 4.35 4.99 -14.14
N GLU A 94 3.68 6.14 -14.33
CA GLU A 94 4.24 7.27 -15.08
C GLU A 94 5.54 7.80 -14.44
N LEU A 95 5.59 7.91 -13.11
CA LEU A 95 6.82 8.27 -12.40
C LEU A 95 7.94 7.26 -12.64
N LYS A 96 7.62 5.95 -12.66
CA LYS A 96 8.61 4.91 -12.94
C LYS A 96 9.14 4.98 -14.37
N GLU A 97 8.29 5.31 -15.33
CA GLU A 97 8.71 5.51 -16.72
C GLU A 97 9.58 6.77 -16.86
N MET A 98 9.21 7.86 -16.22
CA MET A 98 9.97 9.12 -16.24
C MET A 98 11.32 9.02 -15.51
N TYR A 99 11.41 8.20 -14.48
CA TYR A 99 12.61 8.06 -13.64
C TYR A 99 13.12 6.62 -13.58
N PRO A 100 13.63 6.08 -14.70
CA PRO A 100 14.29 4.78 -14.72
C PRO A 100 15.57 4.84 -13.86
N GLU A 101 16.13 3.68 -13.52
CA GLU A 101 17.28 3.56 -12.62
C GLU A 101 18.51 4.36 -13.10
N THR A 102 18.71 4.42 -14.42
CA THR A 102 19.79 5.23 -15.02
C THR A 102 19.64 6.71 -14.67
N GLN A 103 18.42 7.24 -14.78
CA GLN A 103 18.15 8.65 -14.50
C GLN A 103 18.25 8.94 -13.00
N ILE A 104 17.80 8.04 -12.13
CA ILE A 104 18.00 8.14 -10.67
C ILE A 104 19.49 8.26 -10.35
N SER A 105 20.35 7.42 -10.99
CA SER A 105 21.80 7.47 -10.81
C SER A 105 22.41 8.79 -11.29
N GLU A 106 22.02 9.25 -12.48
CA GLU A 106 22.49 10.52 -13.05
C GLU A 106 22.13 11.72 -12.16
N ILE A 107 20.90 11.78 -11.66
CA ILE A 107 20.42 12.83 -10.73
C ILE A 107 21.25 12.77 -9.44
N CYS A 108 21.51 11.56 -8.91
CA CYS A 108 22.30 11.36 -7.71
C CYS A 108 23.72 11.90 -7.89
N ASP A 109 24.38 11.59 -9.02
CA ASP A 109 25.72 12.04 -9.32
C ASP A 109 25.79 13.56 -9.51
N LEU A 110 24.83 14.15 -10.22
CA LEU A 110 24.75 15.58 -10.43
C LEU A 110 24.61 16.33 -9.09
N ILE A 111 23.64 15.93 -8.26
CA ILE A 111 23.41 16.54 -6.94
C ILE A 111 24.65 16.37 -6.05
N ASN A 112 25.29 15.22 -6.05
CA ASN A 112 26.48 14.96 -5.25
C ASN A 112 27.69 15.74 -5.72
N GLY A 113 27.79 16.04 -7.02
CA GLY A 113 28.79 16.96 -7.55
C GLY A 113 28.70 18.34 -6.89
N GLU A 114 27.53 18.94 -6.91
CA GLU A 114 27.27 20.23 -6.28
C GLU A 114 27.42 20.20 -4.74
N ARG A 115 26.94 19.15 -4.08
CA ARG A 115 27.05 19.00 -2.62
C ARG A 115 28.48 18.94 -2.14
N ARG A 116 29.38 18.27 -2.89
CA ARG A 116 30.83 18.23 -2.59
C ARG A 116 31.46 19.60 -2.61
N LEU A 117 31.08 20.46 -3.56
CA LEU A 117 31.59 21.84 -3.66
C LEU A 117 31.28 22.69 -2.42
N VAL A 118 30.16 22.39 -1.74
CA VAL A 118 29.72 23.11 -0.54
C VAL A 118 29.93 22.31 0.75
N GLY A 119 30.71 21.24 0.72
CA GLY A 119 31.07 20.43 1.91
C GLY A 119 29.90 19.68 2.55
N LYS A 120 28.83 19.37 1.81
CA LYS A 120 27.70 18.58 2.31
C LYS A 120 27.89 17.08 2.06
N ALA A 121 27.32 16.27 2.92
CA ALA A 121 27.33 14.82 2.76
C ALA A 121 26.62 14.40 1.47
N ASN A 122 27.11 13.33 0.81
CA ASN A 122 26.49 12.78 -0.40
C ASN A 122 25.13 12.17 -0.09
N LEU A 123 24.23 12.24 -1.07
CA LEU A 123 22.98 11.48 -1.10
C LEU A 123 23.23 10.11 -1.72
N THR A 124 22.39 9.16 -1.35
CA THR A 124 22.32 7.82 -1.96
C THR A 124 21.26 7.77 -3.05
N SER A 125 21.31 6.76 -3.91
CA SER A 125 20.21 6.51 -4.87
C SER A 125 18.88 6.26 -4.15
N THR A 126 18.91 5.72 -2.94
CA THR A 126 17.71 5.57 -2.11
C THR A 126 17.13 6.91 -1.70
N ASP A 127 17.96 7.88 -1.32
CA ASP A 127 17.48 9.24 -1.00
C ASP A 127 16.80 9.90 -2.20
N ILE A 128 17.34 9.69 -3.40
CA ILE A 128 16.72 10.19 -4.64
C ILE A 128 15.40 9.49 -4.93
N ARG A 129 15.32 8.15 -4.77
CA ARG A 129 14.05 7.42 -4.91
C ARG A 129 13.01 7.89 -3.91
N ASP A 130 13.40 8.12 -2.67
CA ASP A 130 12.51 8.66 -1.64
C ASP A 130 11.99 10.07 -1.97
N MET A 131 12.80 10.89 -2.65
CA MET A 131 12.37 12.22 -3.14
C MET A 131 11.36 12.12 -4.29
N VAL A 132 11.56 11.18 -5.22
CA VAL A 132 10.72 11.01 -6.42
C VAL A 132 9.43 10.25 -6.09
N PHE A 133 9.54 9.08 -5.45
CA PHE A 133 8.44 8.16 -5.22
C PHE A 133 7.78 8.31 -3.84
N GLY A 134 8.34 9.16 -2.99
CA GLY A 134 7.92 9.30 -1.60
C GLY A 134 8.59 8.26 -0.68
N LYS A 135 8.92 8.72 0.53
CA LYS A 135 9.60 7.91 1.52
C LYS A 135 8.76 6.70 1.93
N GLN A 136 9.37 5.52 1.86
CA GLN A 136 8.77 4.30 2.38
C GLN A 136 8.65 4.38 3.91
N VAL A 137 7.58 3.80 4.42
CA VAL A 137 7.34 3.70 5.87
C VAL A 137 7.36 2.23 6.28
N PRO A 138 7.85 1.91 7.49
CA PRO A 138 7.82 0.54 8.00
C PRO A 138 6.38 0.07 8.25
N TYR A 139 6.20 -1.24 8.30
CA TYR A 139 4.89 -1.88 8.48
C TYR A 139 4.10 -1.31 9.68
N GLU A 140 4.77 -1.09 10.80
CA GLU A 140 4.19 -0.57 12.03
C GLU A 140 3.60 0.84 11.88
N GLU A 141 3.97 1.53 10.81
CA GLU A 141 3.51 2.89 10.51
C GLU A 141 2.45 2.96 9.39
N TYR A 142 2.08 1.84 8.77
CA TYR A 142 1.08 1.85 7.69
C TYR A 142 -0.24 2.49 8.10
N GLY A 143 -0.68 2.27 9.33
CA GLY A 143 -1.89 2.90 9.86
C GLY A 143 -1.82 4.42 10.05
N LYS A 144 -0.63 5.02 9.98
CA LYS A 144 -0.42 6.47 10.15
C LYS A 144 -0.46 7.27 8.85
N LYS A 145 -0.33 6.60 7.70
CA LYS A 145 -0.31 7.24 6.38
C LYS A 145 -1.34 6.59 5.44
N PRO A 146 -2.17 7.40 4.76
CA PRO A 146 -3.08 6.88 3.75
C PRO A 146 -2.31 6.12 2.66
N LEU A 147 -2.87 5.02 2.20
CA LEU A 147 -2.35 4.20 1.11
C LEU A 147 -0.88 3.73 1.28
N ALA A 148 -0.34 3.74 2.51
CA ALA A 148 1.07 3.40 2.74
C ALA A 148 1.42 1.99 2.23
N LYS A 149 0.63 0.98 2.61
CA LYS A 149 0.82 -0.40 2.14
C LYS A 149 0.59 -0.54 0.64
N PHE A 150 -0.45 0.09 0.11
CA PHE A 150 -0.72 0.13 -1.33
C PHE A 150 0.50 0.63 -2.11
N ARG A 151 1.01 1.82 -1.75
CA ARG A 151 2.20 2.40 -2.40
C ARG A 151 3.43 1.52 -2.24
N HIS A 152 3.64 0.93 -1.06
CA HIS A 152 4.76 0.04 -0.80
C HIS A 152 4.73 -1.17 -1.73
N ASP A 153 3.61 -1.88 -1.80
CA ASP A 153 3.48 -3.10 -2.60
C ASP A 153 3.63 -2.80 -4.10
N ILE A 154 2.97 -1.74 -4.59
CA ILE A 154 3.06 -1.32 -6.00
C ILE A 154 4.50 -0.94 -6.38
N LEU A 155 5.17 -0.10 -5.58
CA LEU A 155 6.55 0.32 -5.88
C LEU A 155 7.54 -0.84 -5.81
N LYS A 156 7.29 -1.82 -4.96
CA LYS A 156 8.06 -3.06 -4.90
C LYS A 156 7.86 -3.91 -6.15
N ASP A 157 6.62 -4.10 -6.61
CA ASP A 157 6.32 -4.87 -7.83
C ASP A 157 6.84 -4.16 -9.09
N LEU A 158 6.83 -2.81 -9.12
CA LEU A 158 7.45 -2.02 -10.17
C LEU A 158 9.00 -2.02 -10.13
N GLY A 159 9.61 -2.66 -9.13
CA GLY A 159 11.05 -2.76 -8.98
C GLY A 159 11.74 -1.44 -8.61
N VAL A 160 11.03 -0.49 -8.02
CA VAL A 160 11.60 0.78 -7.54
C VAL A 160 12.44 0.54 -6.28
N TYR A 161 11.93 -0.27 -5.36
CA TYR A 161 12.64 -0.68 -4.16
C TYR A 161 12.94 -2.18 -4.21
N THR A 162 14.21 -2.52 -4.29
CA THR A 162 14.67 -3.90 -4.08
C THR A 162 14.72 -4.19 -2.58
N ARG A 163 14.48 -5.45 -2.21
CA ARG A 163 14.58 -5.93 -0.83
C ARG A 163 15.95 -5.68 -0.24
#